data_1fda64a200df260905a40f8b420b9ba7
#
_entry.id   1fda64a200df260905a40f8b420b9ba7
#
_cell.length_a   1.000
_cell.length_b   1.000
_cell.length_c   1.000
_cell.angle_alpha   90.00
_cell.angle_beta   90.00
_cell.angle_gamma   90.00
#
_symmetry.space_group_name_H-M   'P 1'
#
loop_
_entity.id
_entity.type
_entity.pdbx_description
1 polymer ?
#
loop_
_entity_poly.entity_id
_entity_poly.type
_entity_poly.pdbx_seq_one_letter_code
_entity_poly.pdbx_strand_id
1 'polypeptide(L)'
;MLRLLCVTAHPDDEAGGFGGSLLLSASRGVETHVLCLTPGQAANNRGGARSDEELAAMRRREFQASCRMLKIAHGEVLDYPDAGLDRVDFYATVGELVERIRQIRPHVMLTIGPEGAVTAHPDHSMASLFATMAFHWAGRSNRFAEQLKNGLTPHRTQKLYYSTTLFSLPDRQPVSPAPVTATIEIGAEFLEEKIRAFKQHTSQSPLFQLFEGMARKRGTRELFHLAATTAPRQMQMETDLFEGVKEN
;
A
#
# COMPACT_ATOMS: atom_id res chain seq x y z
N MET A 1 -5.32 8.31 19.10
CA MET A 1 -5.64 8.55 17.67
C MET A 1 -5.16 7.35 16.84
N LEU A 2 -6.05 6.76 16.06
CA LEU A 2 -5.73 5.62 15.21
C LEU A 2 -4.80 6.03 14.05
N ARG A 3 -3.91 5.12 13.63
CA ARG A 3 -2.97 5.30 12.53
C ARG A 3 -3.00 4.11 11.59
N LEU A 4 -2.94 4.38 10.31
CA LEU A 4 -2.88 3.41 9.24
C LEU A 4 -1.61 3.62 8.42
N LEU A 5 -0.86 2.56 8.14
CA LEU A 5 0.27 2.56 7.21
C LEU A 5 -0.07 1.70 6.00
N CYS A 6 0.01 2.28 4.80
CA CYS A 6 -0.08 1.55 3.54
C CYS A 6 1.31 1.49 2.90
N VAL A 7 1.78 0.28 2.56
CA VAL A 7 3.06 0.05 1.88
C VAL A 7 2.79 -0.40 0.46
N THR A 8 3.35 0.33 -0.52
CA THR A 8 3.15 0.09 -1.96
C THR A 8 4.49 0.00 -2.69
N ALA A 9 4.50 -0.49 -3.91
CA ALA A 9 5.69 -0.61 -4.72
C ALA A 9 5.98 0.66 -5.53
N HIS A 10 4.95 1.21 -6.21
CA HIS A 10 5.10 2.31 -7.16
C HIS A 10 4.12 3.45 -6.88
N PRO A 11 4.45 4.71 -7.31
CA PRO A 11 3.49 5.79 -7.34
C PRO A 11 2.33 5.45 -8.30
N ASP A 12 1.13 5.40 -7.82
CA ASP A 12 -0.19 5.07 -8.39
C ASP A 12 -0.87 3.88 -7.68
N ASP A 13 -0.13 2.98 -7.06
CA ASP A 13 -0.67 1.86 -6.29
C ASP A 13 -1.56 2.33 -5.14
N GLU A 14 -1.20 3.44 -4.46
CA GLU A 14 -1.94 3.99 -3.33
C GLU A 14 -3.36 4.38 -3.75
N ALA A 15 -3.50 4.99 -4.91
CA ALA A 15 -4.80 5.32 -5.47
C ALA A 15 -5.47 4.08 -6.06
N GLY A 16 -4.71 3.26 -6.80
CA GLY A 16 -5.21 2.10 -7.51
C GLY A 16 -5.77 1.00 -6.60
N GLY A 17 -5.02 0.63 -5.59
CA GLY A 17 -5.34 -0.48 -4.69
C GLY A 17 -6.14 -0.07 -3.44
N PHE A 18 -5.91 1.13 -2.90
CA PHE A 18 -6.26 1.47 -1.53
C PHE A 18 -6.98 2.82 -1.38
N GLY A 19 -7.11 3.60 -2.47
CA GLY A 19 -7.52 5.00 -2.41
C GLY A 19 -8.85 5.24 -1.70
N GLY A 20 -9.83 4.38 -1.88
CA GLY A 20 -11.11 4.50 -1.21
C GLY A 20 -11.02 4.24 0.30
N SER A 21 -10.29 3.19 0.70
CA SER A 21 -10.08 2.86 2.12
C SER A 21 -9.22 3.90 2.84
N LEU A 22 -8.25 4.50 2.14
CA LEU A 22 -7.44 5.61 2.67
C LEU A 22 -8.31 6.84 2.91
N LEU A 23 -9.15 7.23 1.94
CA LEU A 23 -10.12 8.33 2.08
C LEU A 23 -11.11 8.09 3.21
N LEU A 24 -11.68 6.88 3.27
CA LEU A 24 -12.62 6.51 4.32
C LEU A 24 -11.98 6.59 5.70
N SER A 25 -10.74 6.09 5.83
CA SER A 25 -9.98 6.15 7.09
C SER A 25 -9.70 7.61 7.49
N ALA A 26 -9.21 8.44 6.56
CA ALA A 26 -8.94 9.85 6.80
C ALA A 26 -10.23 10.62 7.20
N SER A 27 -11.38 10.33 6.58
CA SER A 27 -12.67 10.95 6.91
C SER A 27 -13.16 10.63 8.32
N ARG A 28 -12.67 9.51 8.88
CA ARG A 28 -12.97 9.06 10.25
C ARG A 28 -11.93 9.53 11.29
N GLY A 29 -11.01 10.43 10.89
CA GLY A 29 -9.97 10.96 11.77
C GLY A 29 -8.79 10.02 12.02
N VAL A 30 -8.61 9.00 11.18
CA VAL A 30 -7.42 8.14 11.19
C VAL A 30 -6.27 8.88 10.52
N GLU A 31 -5.12 8.95 11.17
CA GLU A 31 -3.88 9.45 10.57
C GLU A 31 -3.34 8.41 9.57
N THR A 32 -3.36 8.76 8.28
CA THR A 32 -2.99 7.85 7.20
C THR A 32 -1.57 8.13 6.71
N HIS A 33 -0.76 7.07 6.60
CA HIS A 33 0.60 7.10 6.07
C HIS A 33 0.69 6.20 4.85
N VAL A 34 1.38 6.66 3.81
CA VAL A 34 1.70 5.83 2.65
C VAL A 34 3.21 5.84 2.43
N LEU A 35 3.78 4.65 2.34
CA LEU A 35 5.18 4.44 2.02
C LEU A 35 5.27 3.70 0.69
N CYS A 36 5.71 4.39 -0.34
CA CYS A 36 5.96 3.86 -1.66
C CYS A 36 7.45 3.51 -1.79
N LEU A 37 7.77 2.28 -2.19
CA LEU A 37 9.15 1.79 -2.14
C LEU A 37 10.02 2.34 -3.26
N THR A 38 9.48 2.53 -4.46
CA THR A 38 10.24 2.98 -5.62
C THR A 38 9.65 4.27 -6.21
N PRO A 39 10.43 5.12 -6.87
CA PRO A 39 9.88 6.25 -7.60
C PRO A 39 9.26 5.87 -8.96
N GLY A 40 9.27 4.59 -9.34
CA GLY A 40 8.65 4.10 -10.58
C GLY A 40 9.40 4.55 -11.84
N GLN A 41 10.71 4.67 -11.78
CA GLN A 41 11.56 5.25 -12.84
C GLN A 41 11.75 4.34 -14.06
N ALA A 42 11.50 3.03 -13.92
CA ALA A 42 11.62 2.07 -15.03
C ALA A 42 10.29 1.85 -15.77
N ALA A 43 9.25 2.63 -15.46
CA ALA A 43 7.96 2.47 -16.11
C ALA A 43 8.02 2.71 -17.63
N ASN A 44 7.26 1.88 -18.38
CA ASN A 44 7.14 2.03 -19.84
C ASN A 44 6.43 3.33 -20.24
N ASN A 45 5.47 3.78 -19.45
CA ASN A 45 4.79 5.05 -19.65
C ASN A 45 5.64 6.17 -19.03
N ARG A 46 6.18 7.03 -19.86
CA ARG A 46 7.18 7.99 -19.40
C ARG A 46 6.66 9.44 -19.30
N GLY A 47 5.43 9.72 -19.72
CA GLY A 47 4.83 11.06 -19.63
C GLY A 47 5.69 12.18 -20.27
N GLY A 48 6.55 11.83 -21.23
CA GLY A 48 7.49 12.77 -21.87
C GLY A 48 8.86 12.89 -21.18
N ALA A 49 9.11 12.20 -20.07
CA ALA A 49 10.43 12.16 -19.42
C ALA A 49 11.49 11.50 -20.33
N ARG A 50 12.69 12.09 -20.38
CA ARG A 50 13.79 11.68 -21.25
C ARG A 50 14.81 10.79 -20.55
N SER A 51 14.79 10.77 -19.22
CA SER A 51 15.65 9.92 -18.41
C SER A 51 14.85 9.31 -17.24
N ASP A 52 15.44 8.33 -16.56
CA ASP A 52 14.86 7.70 -15.39
C ASP A 52 14.79 8.69 -14.22
N GLU A 53 15.75 9.57 -14.06
CA GLU A 53 15.77 10.62 -13.05
C GLU A 53 14.65 11.64 -13.29
N GLU A 54 14.41 12.04 -14.54
CA GLU A 54 13.30 12.93 -14.88
C GLU A 54 11.95 12.27 -14.58
N LEU A 55 11.80 10.98 -14.92
CA LEU A 55 10.58 10.22 -14.64
C LEU A 55 10.38 10.06 -13.14
N ALA A 56 11.41 9.69 -12.39
CA ALA A 56 11.36 9.60 -10.92
C ALA A 56 10.89 10.93 -10.30
N ALA A 57 11.48 12.04 -10.69
CA ALA A 57 11.11 13.37 -10.21
C ALA A 57 9.65 13.73 -10.58
N MET A 58 9.20 13.35 -11.77
CA MET A 58 7.81 13.54 -12.22
C MET A 58 6.85 12.71 -11.35
N ARG A 59 7.09 11.40 -11.23
CA ARG A 59 6.20 10.48 -10.49
C ARG A 59 6.13 10.79 -9.00
N ARG A 60 7.22 11.29 -8.39
CA ARG A 60 7.17 11.81 -7.01
C ARG A 60 6.21 13.00 -6.85
N ARG A 61 6.20 13.94 -7.81
CA ARG A 61 5.25 15.07 -7.78
C ARG A 61 3.81 14.61 -7.98
N GLU A 62 3.59 13.65 -8.87
CA GLU A 62 2.28 13.04 -9.13
C GLU A 62 1.77 12.31 -7.89
N PHE A 63 2.61 11.52 -7.23
CA PHE A 63 2.31 10.86 -5.97
C PHE A 63 1.89 11.86 -4.88
N GLN A 64 2.61 12.97 -4.73
CA GLN A 64 2.23 14.01 -3.78
C GLN A 64 0.90 14.67 -4.14
N ALA A 65 0.57 14.81 -5.43
CA ALA A 65 -0.73 15.31 -5.85
C ALA A 65 -1.86 14.31 -5.53
N SER A 66 -1.64 13.02 -5.79
CA SER A 66 -2.54 11.94 -5.41
C SER A 66 -2.75 11.88 -3.89
N CYS A 67 -1.68 11.95 -3.10
CA CYS A 67 -1.76 11.97 -1.63
C CYS A 67 -2.64 13.11 -1.10
N ARG A 68 -2.52 14.31 -1.68
CA ARG A 68 -3.40 15.45 -1.29
C ARG A 68 -4.86 15.16 -1.59
N MET A 69 -5.18 14.58 -2.75
CA MET A 69 -6.57 14.21 -3.10
C MET A 69 -7.11 13.12 -2.19
N LEU A 70 -6.29 12.14 -1.84
CA LEU A 70 -6.66 11.05 -0.93
C LEU A 70 -6.64 11.45 0.55
N LYS A 71 -6.33 12.72 0.86
CA LYS A 71 -6.24 13.25 2.23
C LYS A 71 -5.24 12.44 3.10
N ILE A 72 -4.19 11.93 2.47
CA ILE A 72 -3.11 11.21 3.15
C ILE A 72 -2.31 12.22 3.98
N ALA A 73 -2.16 11.94 5.28
CA ALA A 73 -1.44 12.82 6.19
C ALA A 73 0.07 12.84 5.87
N HIS A 74 0.65 11.70 5.56
CA HIS A 74 2.08 11.55 5.29
C HIS A 74 2.32 10.58 4.14
N GLY A 75 2.80 11.07 3.00
CA GLY A 75 3.20 10.28 1.84
C GLY A 75 4.70 10.38 1.60
N GLU A 76 5.40 9.25 1.58
CA GLU A 76 6.84 9.14 1.32
C GLU A 76 7.09 8.19 0.16
N VAL A 77 8.04 8.56 -0.72
CA VAL A 77 8.55 7.69 -1.80
C VAL A 77 10.03 7.45 -1.54
N LEU A 78 10.39 6.19 -1.32
CA LEU A 78 11.78 5.78 -1.14
C LEU A 78 12.54 5.73 -2.47
N ASP A 79 13.83 5.38 -2.40
CA ASP A 79 14.75 5.39 -3.55
C ASP A 79 15.16 3.98 -4.00
N TYR A 80 14.33 2.97 -3.74
CA TYR A 80 14.61 1.62 -4.23
C TYR A 80 14.50 1.56 -5.76
N PRO A 81 15.27 0.65 -6.41
CA PRO A 81 15.20 0.50 -7.86
C PRO A 81 13.85 -0.09 -8.28
N ASP A 82 13.14 0.62 -9.16
CA ASP A 82 11.94 0.13 -9.85
C ASP A 82 12.32 -1.02 -10.80
N ALA A 83 11.46 -2.04 -10.91
CA ALA A 83 11.73 -3.31 -11.57
C ALA A 83 12.97 -4.04 -10.99
N GLY A 84 13.27 -3.82 -9.72
CA GLY A 84 14.48 -4.32 -9.07
C GLY A 84 14.35 -4.65 -7.60
N LEU A 85 13.17 -4.64 -7.03
CA LEU A 85 12.97 -4.96 -5.61
C LEU A 85 13.37 -6.39 -5.24
N ASP A 86 13.40 -7.31 -6.20
CA ASP A 86 13.86 -8.69 -6.03
C ASP A 86 15.38 -8.84 -5.86
N ARG A 87 16.14 -7.77 -6.15
CA ARG A 87 17.61 -7.75 -6.11
C ARG A 87 18.19 -6.90 -4.98
N VAL A 88 17.35 -6.25 -4.18
CA VAL A 88 17.82 -5.46 -3.03
C VAL A 88 18.12 -6.36 -1.82
N ASP A 89 18.92 -5.86 -0.88
CA ASP A 89 19.17 -6.56 0.38
C ASP A 89 17.88 -6.66 1.19
N PHE A 90 17.36 -7.88 1.27
CA PHE A 90 16.08 -8.16 1.95
C PHE A 90 16.10 -7.73 3.41
N TYR A 91 17.19 -8.03 4.14
CA TYR A 91 17.25 -7.73 5.56
C TYR A 91 17.35 -6.24 5.84
N ALA A 92 18.15 -5.52 5.05
CA ALA A 92 18.29 -4.07 5.15
C ALA A 92 16.95 -3.38 4.82
N THR A 93 16.28 -3.79 3.72
CA THR A 93 14.99 -3.23 3.32
C THR A 93 13.90 -3.46 4.37
N VAL A 94 13.80 -4.68 4.90
CA VAL A 94 12.89 -4.96 6.02
C VAL A 94 13.25 -4.13 7.25
N GLY A 95 14.54 -3.90 7.51
CA GLY A 95 15.02 -3.06 8.60
C GLY A 95 14.57 -1.62 8.50
N GLU A 96 14.61 -1.03 7.32
CA GLU A 96 14.11 0.33 7.06
C GLU A 96 12.60 0.41 7.29
N LEU A 97 11.83 -0.56 6.80
CA LEU A 97 10.40 -0.62 7.04
C LEU A 97 10.05 -0.82 8.54
N VAL A 98 10.82 -1.62 9.25
CA VAL A 98 10.68 -1.78 10.72
C VAL A 98 10.92 -0.44 11.42
N GLU A 99 11.90 0.34 10.98
CA GLU A 99 12.15 1.67 11.52
C GLU A 99 10.96 2.59 11.33
N ARG A 100 10.39 2.66 10.11
CA ARG A 100 9.17 3.42 9.82
C ARG A 100 7.99 2.98 10.68
N ILE A 101 7.77 1.67 10.85
CA ILE A 101 6.70 1.14 11.70
C ILE A 101 6.91 1.56 13.16
N ARG A 102 8.14 1.52 13.68
CA ARG A 102 8.47 1.95 15.05
C ARG A 102 8.28 3.44 15.26
N GLN A 103 8.55 4.26 14.24
CA GLN A 103 8.35 5.71 14.26
C GLN A 103 6.86 6.08 14.16
N ILE A 104 6.16 5.54 13.18
CA ILE A 104 4.74 5.84 12.89
C ILE A 104 3.82 5.22 13.95
N ARG A 105 4.14 4.02 14.41
CA ARG A 105 3.33 3.22 15.36
C ARG A 105 1.92 2.94 14.82
N PRO A 106 1.75 2.37 13.60
CA PRO A 106 0.45 2.14 13.00
C PRO A 106 -0.34 1.05 13.75
N HIS A 107 -1.65 1.21 13.81
CA HIS A 107 -2.54 0.19 14.37
C HIS A 107 -2.91 -0.86 13.32
N VAL A 108 -3.04 -0.42 12.06
CA VAL A 108 -3.37 -1.25 10.90
C VAL A 108 -2.35 -1.00 9.80
N MET A 109 -1.94 -2.06 9.12
CA MET A 109 -1.14 -1.99 7.89
C MET A 109 -1.92 -2.57 6.71
N LEU A 110 -1.76 -1.91 5.56
CA LEU A 110 -2.22 -2.37 4.25
C LEU A 110 -1.01 -2.58 3.35
N THR A 111 -1.07 -3.61 2.52
CA THR A 111 -0.12 -3.80 1.42
C THR A 111 -0.74 -4.63 0.30
N ILE A 112 -0.03 -4.79 -0.79
CA ILE A 112 -0.42 -5.62 -1.93
C ILE A 112 -0.35 -7.11 -1.52
N GLY A 113 -1.13 -7.97 -2.16
CA GLY A 113 -1.01 -9.41 -1.96
C GLY A 113 0.30 -9.98 -2.53
N PRO A 114 0.82 -11.10 -1.98
CA PRO A 114 2.09 -11.70 -2.43
C PRO A 114 2.07 -12.21 -3.87
N GLU A 115 0.88 -12.37 -4.46
CA GLU A 115 0.69 -12.73 -5.87
C GLU A 115 1.05 -11.60 -6.86
N GLY A 116 1.31 -10.38 -6.35
CA GLY A 116 1.67 -9.22 -7.16
C GLY A 116 0.47 -8.44 -7.71
N ALA A 117 -0.70 -8.50 -7.06
CA ALA A 117 -1.97 -7.92 -7.47
C ALA A 117 -2.45 -8.48 -8.83
N VAL A 118 -3.41 -7.81 -9.47
CA VAL A 118 -3.97 -8.23 -10.78
C VAL A 118 -2.94 -8.24 -11.92
N THR A 119 -1.82 -7.56 -11.73
CA THR A 119 -0.75 -7.44 -12.74
C THR A 119 0.33 -8.52 -12.60
N ALA A 120 0.36 -9.27 -11.49
CA ALA A 120 1.43 -10.20 -11.12
C ALA A 120 2.83 -9.53 -11.20
N HIS A 121 2.93 -8.26 -10.81
CA HIS A 121 4.19 -7.52 -10.90
C HIS A 121 5.18 -8.02 -9.84
N PRO A 122 6.44 -8.36 -10.19
CA PRO A 122 7.43 -8.85 -9.21
C PRO A 122 7.66 -7.88 -8.04
N ASP A 123 7.75 -6.58 -8.30
CA ASP A 123 7.94 -5.58 -7.24
C ASP A 123 6.73 -5.50 -6.29
N HIS A 124 5.50 -5.75 -6.77
CA HIS A 124 4.34 -5.84 -5.89
C HIS A 124 4.48 -7.02 -4.92
N SER A 125 4.94 -8.18 -5.41
CA SER A 125 5.20 -9.35 -4.57
C SER A 125 6.29 -9.05 -3.54
N MET A 126 7.37 -8.36 -3.94
CA MET A 126 8.45 -7.99 -3.01
C MET A 126 7.99 -6.96 -1.98
N ALA A 127 7.22 -5.95 -2.36
CA ALA A 127 6.62 -4.99 -1.43
C ALA A 127 5.76 -5.69 -0.37
N SER A 128 4.96 -6.68 -0.80
CA SER A 128 4.18 -7.53 0.10
C SER A 128 5.06 -8.28 1.10
N LEU A 129 6.14 -8.91 0.63
CA LEU A 129 7.05 -9.69 1.49
C LEU A 129 7.79 -8.80 2.49
N PHE A 130 8.31 -7.65 2.04
CA PHE A 130 8.98 -6.70 2.94
C PHE A 130 8.02 -6.16 4.01
N ALA A 131 6.83 -5.72 3.62
CA ALA A 131 5.82 -5.21 4.55
C ALA A 131 5.38 -6.27 5.55
N THR A 132 5.20 -7.52 5.10
CA THR A 132 4.81 -8.65 5.97
C THR A 132 5.88 -8.96 7.00
N MET A 133 7.14 -9.04 6.59
CA MET A 133 8.24 -9.31 7.52
C MET A 133 8.46 -8.14 8.48
N ALA A 134 8.33 -6.91 8.00
CA ALA A 134 8.43 -5.72 8.85
C ALA A 134 7.30 -5.68 9.90
N PHE A 135 6.07 -6.01 9.52
CA PHE A 135 4.94 -6.17 10.46
C PHE A 135 5.29 -7.14 11.59
N HIS A 136 5.82 -8.32 11.25
CA HIS A 136 6.15 -9.33 12.25
C HIS A 136 7.37 -8.97 13.12
N TRP A 137 8.32 -8.18 12.58
CA TRP A 137 9.58 -7.91 13.28
C TRP A 137 9.58 -6.59 14.05
N ALA A 138 8.74 -5.63 13.71
CA ALA A 138 8.72 -4.32 14.37
C ALA A 138 8.43 -4.41 15.89
N GLY A 139 7.62 -5.39 16.30
CA GLY A 139 7.32 -5.65 17.70
C GLY A 139 8.37 -6.45 18.48
N ARG A 140 9.48 -6.86 17.86
CA ARG A 140 10.48 -7.72 18.47
C ARG A 140 11.71 -6.92 18.94
N SER A 141 12.09 -7.08 20.20
CA SER A 141 13.30 -6.44 20.77
C SER A 141 14.61 -7.05 20.29
N ASN A 142 14.59 -8.27 19.77
CA ASN A 142 15.77 -8.98 19.25
C ASN A 142 16.00 -8.79 17.74
N ARG A 143 15.31 -7.82 17.12
CA ARG A 143 15.49 -7.43 15.72
C ARG A 143 15.87 -5.97 15.63
N PHE A 144 16.87 -5.66 14.80
CA PHE A 144 17.36 -4.30 14.54
C PHE A 144 17.67 -3.55 15.85
N ALA A 145 18.55 -4.14 16.67
CA ALA A 145 18.89 -3.65 18.00
C ALA A 145 19.44 -2.22 17.99
N GLU A 146 20.11 -1.80 16.91
CA GLU A 146 20.63 -0.43 16.77
C GLU A 146 19.51 0.61 16.75
N GLN A 147 18.38 0.31 16.13
CA GLN A 147 17.21 1.21 16.17
C GLN A 147 16.71 1.43 17.60
N LEU A 148 16.77 0.39 18.45
CA LEU A 148 16.36 0.49 19.85
C LEU A 148 17.37 1.27 20.68
N LYS A 149 18.67 1.12 20.41
CA LYS A 149 19.72 1.94 21.02
C LYS A 149 19.58 3.43 20.66
N ASN A 150 19.08 3.71 19.47
CA ASN A 150 18.80 5.05 18.97
C ASN A 150 17.45 5.63 19.47
N GLY A 151 16.82 4.99 20.47
CA GLY A 151 15.63 5.51 21.16
C GLY A 151 14.28 5.06 20.60
N LEU A 152 14.26 4.26 19.53
CA LEU A 152 13.01 3.67 19.07
C LEU A 152 12.57 2.54 20.02
N THR A 153 11.28 2.29 20.08
CA THR A 153 10.71 1.20 20.89
C THR A 153 10.00 0.18 19.99
N PRO A 154 9.99 -1.11 20.37
CA PRO A 154 9.20 -2.09 19.65
C PRO A 154 7.75 -1.66 19.52
N HIS A 155 7.16 -1.91 18.34
CA HIS A 155 5.76 -1.63 18.10
C HIS A 155 5.07 -2.81 17.44
N ARG A 156 3.94 -3.25 18.00
CA ARG A 156 3.11 -4.34 17.46
C ARG A 156 1.90 -3.73 16.75
N THR A 157 1.97 -3.64 15.43
CA THR A 157 0.81 -3.35 14.61
C THR A 157 -0.24 -4.45 14.79
N GLN A 158 -1.51 -4.09 14.92
CA GLN A 158 -2.54 -5.05 15.35
C GLN A 158 -3.10 -5.88 14.21
N LYS A 159 -3.17 -5.33 12.98
CA LYS A 159 -3.68 -6.02 11.81
C LYS A 159 -2.84 -5.71 10.57
N LEU A 160 -2.66 -6.72 9.72
CA LEU A 160 -2.10 -6.61 8.38
C LEU A 160 -3.13 -7.13 7.39
N TYR A 161 -3.45 -6.32 6.38
CA TYR A 161 -4.29 -6.72 5.27
C TYR A 161 -3.55 -6.67 3.95
N TYR A 162 -3.81 -7.65 3.10
CA TYR A 162 -3.46 -7.64 1.68
C TYR A 162 -4.65 -7.14 0.87
N SER A 163 -4.43 -6.26 -0.07
CA SER A 163 -5.44 -6.01 -1.11
C SER A 163 -5.64 -7.28 -1.92
N THR A 164 -6.88 -7.62 -2.26
CA THR A 164 -7.20 -8.82 -3.04
C THR A 164 -8.26 -8.51 -4.10
N THR A 165 -8.56 -9.48 -4.94
CA THR A 165 -9.49 -9.32 -6.05
C THR A 165 -10.26 -10.60 -6.33
N LEU A 166 -11.41 -10.46 -7.00
CA LEU A 166 -12.23 -11.58 -7.50
C LEU A 166 -12.08 -11.80 -9.00
N PHE A 167 -11.13 -11.13 -9.67
CA PHE A 167 -10.89 -11.28 -11.11
C PHE A 167 -9.38 -11.26 -11.38
N SER A 168 -9.00 -11.82 -12.53
CA SER A 168 -7.69 -11.70 -13.13
C SER A 168 -7.79 -11.01 -14.49
N LEU A 169 -6.68 -10.44 -14.96
CA LEU A 169 -6.60 -9.86 -16.29
C LEU A 169 -6.32 -10.98 -17.31
N PRO A 170 -7.09 -11.07 -18.42
CA PRO A 170 -6.97 -12.18 -19.38
C PRO A 170 -5.57 -12.33 -20.00
N ASP A 171 -4.88 -11.20 -20.20
CA ASP A 171 -3.57 -11.14 -20.88
C ASP A 171 -2.39 -11.13 -19.90
N ARG A 172 -2.63 -11.50 -18.64
CA ARG A 172 -1.59 -11.56 -17.60
C ARG A 172 -1.39 -12.99 -17.12
N GLN A 173 -0.25 -13.22 -16.48
CA GLN A 173 0.00 -14.50 -15.82
C GLN A 173 -1.13 -14.78 -14.81
N PRO A 174 -1.58 -16.03 -14.69
CA PRO A 174 -2.55 -16.41 -13.69
C PRO A 174 -2.05 -16.03 -12.29
N VAL A 175 -2.88 -15.34 -11.52
CA VAL A 175 -2.62 -15.02 -10.13
C VAL A 175 -3.53 -15.84 -9.22
N SER A 176 -3.02 -16.18 -8.05
CA SER A 176 -3.79 -16.87 -7.00
C SER A 176 -4.05 -15.91 -5.84
N PRO A 177 -5.05 -15.01 -5.95
CA PRO A 177 -5.31 -14.01 -4.93
C PRO A 177 -5.77 -14.68 -3.63
N ALA A 178 -5.41 -14.07 -2.51
CA ALA A 178 -5.86 -14.51 -1.21
C ALA A 178 -7.39 -14.39 -1.09
N PRO A 179 -8.06 -15.30 -0.35
CA PRO A 179 -9.51 -15.23 -0.14
C PRO A 179 -9.94 -13.90 0.47
N VAL A 180 -11.09 -13.38 0.04
CA VAL A 180 -11.66 -12.17 0.63
C VAL A 180 -12.11 -12.46 2.07
N THR A 181 -11.62 -11.67 3.02
CA THR A 181 -11.99 -11.74 4.43
C THR A 181 -12.39 -10.39 5.00
N ALA A 182 -12.21 -9.32 4.23
CA ALA A 182 -12.76 -8.02 4.55
C ALA A 182 -13.27 -7.34 3.27
N THR A 183 -14.44 -6.71 3.39
CA THR A 183 -15.07 -5.95 2.32
C THR A 183 -15.39 -4.55 2.84
N ILE A 184 -14.68 -3.56 2.34
CA ILE A 184 -14.82 -2.17 2.78
C ILE A 184 -15.68 -1.42 1.79
N GLU A 185 -16.86 -1.02 2.23
CA GLU A 185 -17.77 -0.17 1.46
C GLU A 185 -17.29 1.28 1.55
N ILE A 186 -16.81 1.84 0.44
CA ILE A 186 -16.23 3.18 0.39
C ILE A 186 -17.25 4.25 -0.03
N GLY A 187 -18.35 3.84 -0.66
CA GLY A 187 -19.36 4.76 -1.19
C GLY A 187 -18.99 5.38 -2.53
N ALA A 188 -19.99 5.94 -3.20
CA ALA A 188 -19.84 6.48 -4.56
C ALA A 188 -18.92 7.72 -4.61
N GLU A 189 -18.99 8.59 -3.60
CA GLU A 189 -18.16 9.78 -3.52
C GLU A 189 -16.66 9.42 -3.49
N PHE A 190 -16.25 8.50 -2.61
CA PHE A 190 -14.86 8.09 -2.50
C PHE A 190 -14.38 7.25 -3.69
N LEU A 191 -15.28 6.57 -4.40
CA LEU A 191 -14.95 5.96 -5.68
C LEU A 191 -14.52 7.01 -6.72
N GLU A 192 -15.28 8.11 -6.83
CA GLU A 192 -14.95 9.20 -7.76
C GLU A 192 -13.65 9.92 -7.35
N GLU A 193 -13.46 10.17 -6.05
CA GLU A 193 -12.21 10.76 -5.55
C GLU A 193 -10.99 9.86 -5.82
N LYS A 194 -11.11 8.56 -5.59
CA LYS A 194 -10.09 7.55 -5.93
C LYS A 194 -9.72 7.60 -7.41
N ILE A 195 -10.70 7.65 -8.29
CA ILE A 195 -10.47 7.77 -9.75
C ILE A 195 -9.75 9.07 -10.08
N ARG A 196 -10.13 10.18 -9.46
CA ARG A 196 -9.46 11.48 -9.64
C ARG A 196 -8.04 11.47 -9.10
N ALA A 197 -7.79 10.80 -7.97
CA ALA A 197 -6.47 10.65 -7.39
C ALA A 197 -5.53 9.85 -8.30
N PHE A 198 -6.02 8.73 -8.85
CA PHE A 198 -5.25 7.95 -9.83
C PHE A 198 -4.89 8.79 -11.07
N LYS A 199 -5.78 9.65 -11.53
CA LYS A 199 -5.55 10.55 -12.67
C LYS A 199 -4.54 11.69 -12.38
N GLN A 200 -4.07 11.85 -11.14
CA GLN A 200 -2.94 12.73 -10.83
C GLN A 200 -1.61 12.16 -11.34
N HIS A 201 -1.54 10.85 -11.56
CA HIS A 201 -0.37 10.18 -12.13
C HIS A 201 -0.36 10.33 -13.66
N THR A 202 -0.18 11.58 -14.13
CA THR A 202 -0.31 11.96 -15.54
C THR A 202 0.69 11.26 -16.45
N SER A 203 1.88 10.91 -15.94
CA SER A 203 2.84 10.07 -16.66
C SER A 203 2.25 8.71 -17.04
N GLN A 204 1.28 8.22 -16.26
CA GLN A 204 0.58 6.94 -16.45
C GLN A 204 -0.77 7.11 -17.17
N SER A 205 -1.00 8.25 -17.83
CA SER A 205 -2.27 8.55 -18.52
C SER A 205 -2.76 7.46 -19.49
N PRO A 206 -1.91 6.66 -20.17
CA PRO A 206 -2.39 5.54 -20.99
C PRO A 206 -3.18 4.47 -20.21
N LEU A 207 -3.02 4.42 -18.87
CA LEU A 207 -3.75 3.48 -18.01
C LEU A 207 -5.09 4.00 -17.52
N PHE A 208 -5.40 5.28 -17.70
CA PHE A 208 -6.58 5.93 -17.07
C PHE A 208 -7.89 5.26 -17.45
N GLN A 209 -8.11 5.00 -18.74
CA GLN A 209 -9.33 4.38 -19.21
C GLN A 209 -9.51 2.96 -18.67
N LEU A 210 -8.42 2.17 -18.70
CA LEU A 210 -8.42 0.81 -18.16
C LEU A 210 -8.71 0.81 -16.65
N PHE A 211 -8.00 1.65 -15.91
CA PHE A 211 -8.19 1.77 -14.46
C PHE A 211 -9.62 2.20 -14.10
N GLU A 212 -10.13 3.26 -14.73
CA GLU A 212 -11.50 3.75 -14.48
C GLU A 212 -12.54 2.67 -14.78
N GLY A 213 -12.40 1.96 -15.90
CA GLY A 213 -13.28 0.84 -16.25
C GLY A 213 -13.28 -0.27 -15.19
N MET A 214 -12.10 -0.65 -14.70
CA MET A 214 -11.98 -1.64 -13.62
C MET A 214 -12.54 -1.14 -12.29
N ALA A 215 -12.26 0.11 -11.92
CA ALA A 215 -12.75 0.71 -10.68
C ALA A 215 -14.28 0.77 -10.66
N ARG A 216 -14.90 1.24 -11.76
CA ARG A 216 -16.38 1.29 -11.89
C ARG A 216 -17.00 -0.11 -11.91
N LYS A 217 -16.36 -1.10 -12.55
CA LYS A 217 -16.81 -2.50 -12.54
C LYS A 217 -16.75 -3.12 -11.14
N ARG A 218 -15.74 -2.80 -10.35
CA ARG A 218 -15.61 -3.23 -8.94
C ARG A 218 -16.68 -2.54 -8.06
N GLY A 219 -17.07 -1.32 -8.43
CA GLY A 219 -18.03 -0.50 -7.69
C GLY A 219 -17.41 0.09 -6.42
N THR A 220 -18.25 0.31 -5.43
CA THR A 220 -17.93 1.01 -4.18
C THR A 220 -17.24 0.13 -3.13
N ARG A 221 -16.65 -1.00 -3.52
CA ARG A 221 -16.03 -1.96 -2.59
C ARG A 221 -14.55 -2.10 -2.82
N GLU A 222 -13.79 -2.05 -1.74
CA GLU A 222 -12.41 -2.51 -1.72
C GLU A 222 -12.30 -3.82 -0.93
N LEU A 223 -11.57 -4.78 -1.48
CA LEU A 223 -11.53 -6.16 -0.98
C LEU A 223 -10.16 -6.44 -0.39
N PHE A 224 -10.15 -7.02 0.79
CA PHE A 224 -8.92 -7.34 1.52
C PHE A 224 -8.95 -8.76 2.08
N HIS A 225 -7.73 -9.25 2.32
CA HIS A 225 -7.46 -10.46 3.08
C HIS A 225 -6.75 -10.08 4.38
N LEU A 226 -7.32 -10.46 5.53
CA LEU A 226 -6.65 -10.32 6.82
C LEU A 226 -5.51 -11.34 6.90
N ALA A 227 -4.29 -10.89 6.63
CA ALA A 227 -3.10 -11.73 6.57
C ALA A 227 -2.52 -12.05 7.96
N ALA A 228 -2.64 -11.10 8.90
CA ALA A 228 -2.19 -11.31 10.28
C ALA A 228 -2.95 -10.42 11.26
N THR A 229 -3.10 -10.90 12.50
CA THR A 229 -3.69 -10.14 13.60
C THR A 229 -3.04 -10.50 14.93
N THR A 230 -2.98 -9.53 15.85
CA THR A 230 -2.52 -9.75 17.23
C THR A 230 -3.60 -10.31 18.13
N ALA A 231 -4.85 -10.35 17.68
CA ALA A 231 -5.99 -10.94 18.39
C ALA A 231 -6.44 -12.22 17.64
N PRO A 232 -5.83 -13.39 17.91
CA PRO A 232 -6.19 -14.64 17.25
C PRO A 232 -7.69 -14.94 17.44
N ARG A 233 -8.35 -15.19 16.32
CA ARG A 233 -9.78 -15.50 16.29
C ARG A 233 -10.12 -16.36 15.07
N GLN A 234 -11.27 -16.98 15.07
CA GLN A 234 -11.79 -17.57 13.85
C GLN A 234 -12.06 -16.48 12.81
N MET A 235 -11.83 -16.80 11.55
CA MET A 235 -12.02 -15.88 10.44
C MET A 235 -13.52 -15.52 10.34
N GLN A 236 -13.78 -14.22 10.31
CA GLN A 236 -15.10 -13.66 10.04
C GLN A 236 -14.94 -12.60 8.96
N MET A 237 -15.99 -12.37 8.17
CA MET A 237 -15.99 -11.28 7.19
C MET A 237 -16.03 -9.95 7.93
N GLU A 238 -15.00 -9.13 7.73
CA GLU A 238 -14.91 -7.79 8.32
C GLU A 238 -15.45 -6.74 7.35
N THR A 239 -16.05 -5.70 7.89
CA THR A 239 -16.57 -4.54 7.14
C THR A 239 -15.87 -3.24 7.53
N ASP A 240 -14.96 -3.30 8.50
CA ASP A 240 -14.13 -2.19 8.96
C ASP A 240 -12.71 -2.69 9.22
N LEU A 241 -11.70 -2.02 8.65
CA LEU A 241 -10.29 -2.34 8.86
C LEU A 241 -9.87 -2.23 10.34
N PHE A 242 -10.55 -1.39 11.10
CA PHE A 242 -10.26 -1.14 12.52
C PHE A 242 -11.15 -1.94 13.47
N GLU A 243 -11.95 -2.87 12.97
CA GLU A 243 -12.79 -3.71 13.82
C GLU A 243 -11.95 -4.44 14.88
N GLY A 244 -12.27 -4.22 16.18
CA GLY A 244 -11.56 -4.80 17.32
C GLY A 244 -10.15 -4.26 17.56
N VAL A 245 -9.71 -3.22 16.84
CA VAL A 245 -8.45 -2.51 17.07
C VAL A 245 -8.58 -1.64 18.32
N LYS A 246 -7.56 -1.67 19.18
CA LYS A 246 -7.51 -0.86 20.41
C LYS A 246 -6.60 0.34 20.18
N GLU A 247 -7.03 1.51 20.59
CA GLU A 247 -6.14 2.67 20.77
C GLU A 247 -5.25 2.42 22.00
N ASN A 248 -3.93 2.51 21.81
CA ASN A 248 -2.94 2.40 22.89
C ASN A 248 -2.53 3.79 23.35
#